data_66414510cd9e349f187a081f2541a0ef
#
_entry.id   66414510cd9e349f187a081f2541a0ef
#
_cell.length_a   1.000
_cell.length_b   1.000
_cell.length_c   1.000
_cell.angle_alpha   90.00
_cell.angle_beta   90.00
_cell.angle_gamma   90.00
#
_symmetry.space_group_name_H-M   'P 1'
#
loop_
_entity.id
_entity.type
_entity.pdbx_description
1 polymer ?
#
loop_
_entity_poly.entity_id
_entity_poly.type
_entity_poly.pdbx_seq_one_letter_code
_entity_poly.pdbx_strand_id
1 'polypeptide(L)'
;MFDGSGRVLLQKRSMEKDRFPGRWDSSVSGHVDSGEGYDQCIVREAMEEIGILLEDTPERLFKIDACEETDQEFSWVYRTHFEGPFALNEEEISEIGWFTADEANHLVKTDPENVSPSFALIWSKLPK
;
A
#
# COMPACT_ATOMS: atom_id res chain seq x y z
N MET A 1 -6.08 -1.18 -1.58
CA MET A 1 -7.45 -0.64 -1.36
C MET A 1 -8.08 -0.33 -2.70
N PHE A 2 -9.33 -0.71 -2.88
CA PHE A 2 -10.07 -0.55 -4.13
C PHE A 2 -11.34 0.28 -3.92
N ASP A 3 -11.77 0.97 -4.96
CA ASP A 3 -13.07 1.65 -4.96
C ASP A 3 -14.15 0.75 -5.60
N GLY A 4 -15.38 1.27 -5.68
CA GLY A 4 -16.51 0.50 -6.24
C GLY A 4 -16.42 0.22 -7.74
N SER A 5 -15.54 0.89 -8.47
CA SER A 5 -15.31 0.64 -9.90
C SER A 5 -14.07 -0.22 -10.17
N GLY A 6 -13.40 -0.70 -9.13
CA GLY A 6 -12.24 -1.57 -9.26
C GLY A 6 -10.91 -0.83 -9.44
N ARG A 7 -10.90 0.49 -9.25
CA ARG A 7 -9.65 1.24 -9.27
C ARG A 7 -8.90 1.00 -7.96
N VAL A 8 -7.57 0.96 -8.04
CA VAL A 8 -6.71 0.77 -6.88
C VAL A 8 -6.17 2.12 -6.39
N LEU A 9 -6.17 2.31 -5.07
CA LEU A 9 -5.58 3.49 -4.45
C LEU A 9 -4.09 3.25 -4.23
N LEU A 10 -3.27 4.15 -4.72
CA LEU A 10 -1.83 4.15 -4.46
C LEU A 10 -1.46 5.43 -3.71
N GLN A 11 -0.46 5.32 -2.83
CA GLN A 11 0.13 6.48 -2.18
C GLN A 11 1.46 6.82 -2.84
N LYS A 12 1.74 8.10 -2.95
CA LYS A 12 3.07 8.56 -3.36
C LYS A 12 3.85 8.88 -2.09
N ARG A 13 4.96 8.20 -1.90
CA ARG A 13 5.79 8.37 -0.70
C ARG A 13 6.33 9.79 -0.63
N SER A 14 6.36 10.36 0.58
CA SER A 14 6.94 11.66 0.81
C SER A 14 8.41 11.70 0.36
N MET A 15 8.86 12.84 -0.15
CA MET A 15 10.26 13.05 -0.50
C MET A 15 11.19 13.02 0.72
N GLU A 16 10.64 13.10 1.93
CA GLU A 16 11.38 13.02 3.18
C GLU A 16 11.63 11.59 3.66
N LYS A 17 11.06 10.58 2.98
CA LYS A 17 11.26 9.18 3.36
C LYS A 17 12.70 8.74 3.05
N ASP A 18 13.28 7.94 3.95
CA ASP A 18 14.64 7.40 3.79
C ASP A 18 14.74 6.40 2.64
N ARG A 19 13.67 5.60 2.45
CA ARG A 19 13.62 4.57 1.42
C ARG A 19 12.60 4.94 0.35
N PHE A 20 13.05 4.89 -0.91
CA PHE A 20 12.20 5.11 -2.09
C PHE A 20 11.35 6.39 -2.03
N PRO A 21 11.97 7.56 -1.74
CA PRO A 21 11.21 8.80 -1.69
C PRO A 21 10.54 9.11 -3.03
N GLY A 22 9.33 9.67 -2.97
CA GLY A 22 8.60 10.11 -4.15
C GLY A 22 8.06 9.00 -5.04
N ARG A 23 8.17 7.74 -4.66
CA ARG A 23 7.65 6.61 -5.46
C ARG A 23 6.22 6.26 -5.08
N TRP A 24 5.50 5.72 -6.06
CA TRP A 24 4.16 5.17 -5.82
C TRP A 24 4.26 3.83 -5.11
N ASP A 25 3.41 3.63 -4.11
CA ASP A 25 3.40 2.46 -3.25
C ASP A 25 1.97 2.02 -2.97
N SER A 26 1.82 0.87 -2.31
CA SER A 26 0.51 0.35 -1.86
C SER A 26 -0.23 1.42 -1.06
N SER A 27 -1.56 1.31 -1.02
CA SER A 27 -2.41 2.29 -0.32
C SER A 27 -1.96 2.57 1.10
N VAL A 28 -1.62 1.52 1.84
CA VAL A 28 -1.13 1.58 3.23
C VAL A 28 -0.05 0.53 3.39
N SER A 29 1.05 0.89 4.00
CA SER A 29 2.07 -0.08 4.40
C SER A 29 2.82 0.43 5.62
N GLY A 30 3.25 -0.50 6.47
CA GLY A 30 3.98 -0.15 7.68
C GLY A 30 4.54 -1.38 8.36
N HIS A 31 5.28 -1.16 9.41
CA HIS A 31 5.93 -2.21 10.18
C HIS A 31 5.10 -2.58 11.39
N VAL A 32 5.05 -3.88 11.70
CA VAL A 32 4.39 -4.39 12.89
C VAL A 32 5.21 -3.97 14.11
N ASP A 33 4.53 -3.31 15.07
CA ASP A 33 5.16 -2.92 16.32
C ASP A 33 5.27 -4.13 17.27
N SER A 34 6.18 -4.04 18.24
CA SER A 34 6.35 -5.09 19.23
C SER A 34 5.04 -5.39 19.95
N GLY A 35 4.64 -6.65 19.98
CA GLY A 35 3.40 -7.09 20.60
C GLY A 35 2.15 -6.90 19.76
N GLU A 36 2.28 -6.35 18.56
CA GLU A 36 1.17 -6.11 17.65
C GLU A 36 1.03 -7.26 16.65
N GLY A 37 -0.22 -7.66 16.35
CA GLY A 37 -0.48 -8.61 15.27
C GLY A 37 -0.56 -7.90 13.91
N TYR A 38 -0.48 -8.66 12.83
CA TYR A 38 -0.57 -8.10 11.47
C TYR A 38 -1.89 -7.39 11.22
N ASP A 39 -3.02 -7.96 11.67
CA ASP A 39 -4.34 -7.35 11.48
C ASP A 39 -4.46 -6.03 12.23
N GLN A 40 -3.91 -5.97 13.44
CA GLN A 40 -3.88 -4.73 14.24
C GLN A 40 -3.02 -3.68 13.56
N CYS A 41 -1.88 -4.11 12.99
CA CYS A 41 -0.97 -3.23 12.27
C CYS A 41 -1.65 -2.54 11.10
N ILE A 42 -2.35 -3.28 10.24
CA ILE A 42 -2.97 -2.69 9.05
C ILE A 42 -4.08 -1.70 9.42
N VAL A 43 -4.82 -1.96 10.48
CA VAL A 43 -5.86 -1.03 10.96
C VAL A 43 -5.22 0.24 11.51
N ARG A 44 -4.16 0.12 12.30
CA ARG A 44 -3.44 1.27 12.85
C ARG A 44 -2.81 2.11 11.76
N GLU A 45 -2.10 1.47 10.82
CA GLU A 45 -1.41 2.18 9.73
C GLU A 45 -2.39 2.88 8.80
N ALA A 46 -3.57 2.30 8.55
CA ALA A 46 -4.60 2.95 7.74
C ALA A 46 -5.05 4.27 8.37
N MET A 47 -5.21 4.31 9.69
CA MET A 47 -5.56 5.53 10.41
C MET A 47 -4.41 6.54 10.39
N GLU A 48 -3.19 6.08 10.63
CA GLU A 48 -2.02 6.96 10.70
C GLU A 48 -1.64 7.56 9.35
N GLU A 49 -1.71 6.76 8.28
CA GLU A 49 -1.23 7.19 6.96
C GLU A 49 -2.29 7.94 6.15
N ILE A 50 -3.50 7.42 6.08
CA ILE A 50 -4.56 7.98 5.22
C ILE A 50 -5.83 8.38 5.97
N GLY A 51 -5.80 8.31 7.30
CA GLY A 51 -6.84 8.87 8.15
C GLY A 51 -8.19 8.16 8.09
N ILE A 52 -8.20 6.87 7.81
CA ILE A 52 -9.45 6.11 7.76
C ILE A 52 -9.55 5.11 8.92
N LEU A 53 -10.76 4.93 9.42
CA LEU A 53 -11.07 3.91 10.41
C LEU A 53 -11.64 2.68 9.70
N LEU A 54 -10.90 1.59 9.70
CA LEU A 54 -11.37 0.32 9.19
C LEU A 54 -12.21 -0.35 10.29
N GLU A 55 -13.52 -0.41 10.09
CA GLU A 55 -14.44 -0.99 11.08
C GLU A 55 -14.28 -2.51 11.18
N ASP A 56 -13.98 -3.14 10.05
CA ASP A 56 -13.73 -4.58 9.98
C ASP A 56 -12.30 -4.84 9.54
N THR A 57 -11.73 -5.96 9.98
CA THR A 57 -10.41 -6.40 9.54
C THR A 57 -10.44 -6.67 8.03
N PRO A 58 -9.52 -6.07 7.24
CA PRO A 58 -9.46 -6.35 5.81
C PRO A 58 -9.20 -7.83 5.52
N GLU A 59 -9.63 -8.27 4.34
CA GLU A 59 -9.40 -9.63 3.88
C GLU A 59 -7.90 -9.87 3.65
N ARG A 60 -7.35 -10.93 4.25
CA ARG A 60 -5.99 -11.39 3.96
C ARG A 60 -5.99 -12.12 2.63
N LEU A 61 -5.11 -11.73 1.71
CA LEU A 61 -4.97 -12.37 0.41
C LEU A 61 -3.86 -13.42 0.41
N PHE A 62 -2.64 -13.01 0.76
CA PHE A 62 -1.48 -13.88 0.76
C PHE A 62 -0.36 -13.29 1.59
N LYS A 63 0.60 -14.13 1.92
CA LYS A 63 1.82 -13.74 2.62
C LYS A 63 3.00 -13.74 1.65
N ILE A 64 3.83 -12.72 1.74
CA ILE A 64 5.09 -12.65 1.02
C ILE A 64 6.21 -12.95 2.01
N ASP A 65 7.04 -13.95 1.69
CA ASP A 65 8.20 -14.28 2.50
C ASP A 65 9.25 -13.16 2.43
N ALA A 66 10.11 -13.10 3.44
CA ALA A 66 11.18 -12.12 3.48
C ALA A 66 12.04 -12.19 2.22
N CYS A 67 12.21 -11.06 1.55
CA CYS A 67 12.97 -10.96 0.31
C CYS A 67 13.51 -9.55 0.13
N GLU A 68 14.31 -9.33 -0.89
CA GLU A 68 14.91 -8.03 -1.16
C GLU A 68 13.84 -6.95 -1.39
N GLU A 69 12.76 -7.27 -2.14
CA GLU A 69 11.68 -6.34 -2.47
C GLU A 69 10.91 -5.88 -1.23
N THR A 70 10.85 -6.71 -0.18
CA THR A 70 10.19 -6.39 1.09
C THR A 70 11.16 -5.96 2.18
N ASP A 71 12.40 -5.61 1.80
CA ASP A 71 13.45 -5.24 2.75
C ASP A 71 13.73 -6.34 3.78
N GLN A 72 13.70 -7.60 3.30
CA GLN A 72 13.93 -8.81 4.10
C GLN A 72 12.90 -9.04 5.21
N GLU A 73 11.70 -8.51 5.06
CA GLU A 73 10.61 -8.72 6.01
C GLU A 73 9.49 -9.56 5.43
N PHE A 74 8.84 -10.35 6.30
CA PHE A 74 7.59 -11.02 5.96
C PHE A 74 6.48 -9.98 5.84
N SER A 75 5.60 -10.15 4.86
CA SER A 75 4.49 -9.22 4.63
C SER A 75 3.19 -9.98 4.40
N TRP A 76 2.12 -9.57 5.08
CA TRP A 76 0.78 -9.99 4.76
C TRP A 76 0.12 -8.94 3.87
N VAL A 77 -0.47 -9.38 2.78
CA VAL A 77 -1.17 -8.49 1.84
C VAL A 77 -2.67 -8.61 2.08
N TYR A 78 -3.30 -7.45 2.22
CA TYR A 78 -4.73 -7.33 2.52
C TYR A 78 -5.45 -6.63 1.39
N ARG A 79 -6.74 -6.91 1.28
CA ARG A 79 -7.63 -6.23 0.33
C ARG A 79 -8.81 -5.65 1.08
N THR A 80 -9.19 -4.43 0.73
CA THR A 80 -10.39 -3.79 1.26
C THR A 80 -10.97 -2.83 0.24
N HIS A 81 -12.22 -2.42 0.46
CA HIS A 81 -12.90 -1.41 -0.35
C HIS A 81 -13.16 -0.19 0.50
N PHE A 82 -12.82 0.99 -0.02
CA PHE A 82 -13.08 2.26 0.64
C PHE A 82 -12.97 3.37 -0.40
N GLU A 83 -13.88 4.34 -0.35
CA GLU A 83 -13.91 5.40 -1.37
C GLU A 83 -13.52 6.78 -0.83
N GLY A 84 -13.16 6.84 0.44
CA GLY A 84 -12.79 8.10 1.09
C GLY A 84 -13.92 8.61 1.97
N PRO A 85 -13.79 9.83 2.53
CA PRO A 85 -12.66 10.72 2.35
C PRO A 85 -11.39 10.26 3.07
N PHE A 86 -10.26 10.83 2.69
CA PHE A 86 -8.95 10.51 3.26
C PHE A 86 -8.32 11.75 3.89
N ALA A 87 -7.53 11.55 4.94
CA ALA A 87 -6.72 12.58 5.55
C ALA A 87 -5.27 12.09 5.59
N LEU A 88 -4.43 12.66 4.74
CA LEU A 88 -3.05 12.19 4.57
C LEU A 88 -2.13 12.66 5.69
N ASN A 89 -1.24 11.77 6.13
CA ASN A 89 -0.10 12.15 6.96
C ASN A 89 0.99 12.66 6.03
N GLU A 90 1.15 13.98 5.95
CA GLU A 90 2.05 14.64 5.01
C GLU A 90 3.53 14.30 5.23
N GLU A 91 3.91 13.86 6.42
CA GLU A 91 5.27 13.40 6.69
C GLU A 91 5.58 12.08 6.00
N GLU A 92 4.54 11.27 5.76
CA GLU A 92 4.67 9.94 5.17
C GLU A 92 4.29 9.93 3.68
N ILE A 93 3.27 10.70 3.30
CA ILE A 93 2.63 10.63 2.00
C ILE A 93 2.49 12.02 1.40
N SER A 94 2.97 12.23 0.17
CA SER A 94 2.82 13.50 -0.53
C SER A 94 1.49 13.62 -1.27
N GLU A 95 0.97 12.52 -1.81
CA GLU A 95 -0.33 12.48 -2.48
C GLU A 95 -0.85 11.05 -2.60
N ILE A 96 -2.12 10.91 -2.94
CA ILE A 96 -2.74 9.63 -3.29
C ILE A 96 -3.41 9.75 -4.65
N GLY A 97 -3.61 8.62 -5.32
CA GLY A 97 -4.30 8.59 -6.60
C GLY A 97 -5.00 7.27 -6.83
N TRP A 98 -6.10 7.33 -7.56
CA TRP A 98 -6.82 6.15 -8.01
C TRP A 98 -6.35 5.77 -9.40
N PHE A 99 -6.00 4.50 -9.58
CA PHE A 99 -5.49 3.95 -10.83
C PHE A 99 -6.37 2.79 -11.28
N THR A 100 -6.71 2.76 -12.56
CA THR A 100 -7.33 1.54 -13.12
C THR A 100 -6.29 0.43 -13.14
N ALA A 101 -6.73 -0.82 -13.31
CA ALA A 101 -5.81 -1.95 -13.42
C ALA A 101 -4.83 -1.75 -14.58
N ASP A 102 -5.31 -1.24 -15.71
CA ASP A 102 -4.46 -0.95 -16.88
C ASP A 102 -3.44 0.14 -16.59
N GLU A 103 -3.86 1.20 -15.90
CA GLU A 103 -2.94 2.28 -15.51
C GLU A 103 -1.87 1.78 -14.54
N ALA A 104 -2.25 0.96 -13.56
CA ALA A 104 -1.29 0.39 -12.61
C ALA A 104 -0.32 -0.57 -13.32
N ASN A 105 -0.82 -1.42 -14.23
CA ASN A 105 0.01 -2.30 -15.05
C ASN A 105 1.02 -1.50 -15.86
N HIS A 106 0.57 -0.43 -16.49
CA HIS A 106 1.41 0.44 -17.30
C HIS A 106 2.50 1.09 -16.47
N LEU A 107 2.13 1.61 -15.29
CA LEU A 107 3.07 2.25 -14.36
C LEU A 107 4.18 1.29 -13.94
N VAL A 108 3.83 0.08 -13.50
CA VAL A 108 4.79 -0.93 -13.05
C VAL A 108 5.70 -1.38 -14.20
N LYS A 109 5.16 -1.51 -15.41
CA LYS A 109 5.88 -2.03 -16.57
C LYS A 109 6.80 -0.98 -17.20
N THR A 110 6.33 0.27 -17.34
CA THR A 110 7.03 1.29 -18.11
C THR A 110 7.78 2.30 -17.25
N ASP A 111 7.44 2.41 -15.96
CA ASP A 111 8.05 3.40 -15.07
C ASP A 111 8.41 2.80 -13.71
N PRO A 112 9.17 1.68 -13.70
CA PRO A 112 9.49 0.98 -12.45
C PRO A 112 10.30 1.82 -11.47
N GLU A 113 10.99 2.86 -11.94
CA GLU A 113 11.78 3.75 -11.10
C GLU A 113 10.92 4.63 -10.20
N ASN A 114 9.65 4.82 -10.56
CA ASN A 114 8.69 5.62 -9.78
C ASN A 114 7.72 4.75 -8.98
N VAL A 115 8.01 3.46 -8.85
CA VAL A 115 7.21 2.50 -8.11
C VAL A 115 8.09 1.81 -7.07
N SER A 116 7.54 1.58 -5.87
CA SER A 116 8.28 0.82 -4.86
C SER A 116 8.42 -0.64 -5.28
N PRO A 117 9.57 -1.29 -5.00
CA PRO A 117 9.75 -2.70 -5.33
C PRO A 117 8.71 -3.61 -4.67
N SER A 118 8.30 -3.31 -3.44
CA SER A 118 7.30 -4.11 -2.73
C SER A 118 5.93 -4.03 -3.41
N PHE A 119 5.50 -2.85 -3.85
CA PHE A 119 4.24 -2.73 -4.58
C PHE A 119 4.29 -3.47 -5.92
N ALA A 120 5.39 -3.35 -6.66
CA ALA A 120 5.53 -4.05 -7.94
C ALA A 120 5.41 -5.57 -7.75
N LEU A 121 6.02 -6.10 -6.70
CA LEU A 121 5.91 -7.51 -6.36
C LEU A 121 4.48 -7.91 -5.99
N ILE A 122 3.84 -7.14 -5.11
CA ILE A 122 2.45 -7.37 -4.69
C ILE A 122 1.52 -7.36 -5.91
N TRP A 123 1.65 -6.34 -6.76
CA TRP A 123 0.81 -6.18 -7.94
C TRP A 123 0.95 -7.37 -8.90
N SER A 124 2.17 -7.90 -9.06
CA SER A 124 2.42 -9.05 -9.92
C SER A 124 1.75 -10.33 -9.43
N LYS A 125 1.50 -10.43 -8.12
CA LYS A 125 0.90 -11.61 -7.48
C LYS A 125 -0.62 -11.52 -7.31
N LEU A 126 -1.20 -10.34 -7.49
CA LEU A 126 -2.66 -10.17 -7.35
C LEU A 126 -3.40 -10.84 -8.51
N PRO A 127 -4.50 -11.56 -8.21
CA PRO A 127 -5.38 -12.08 -9.26
C PRO A 127 -6.02 -10.92 -10.03
N LYS A 128 -6.04 -11.03 -11.33
CA LYS A 128 -6.57 -9.98 -12.20
C LYS A 128 -7.65 -10.50 -13.13
#